data_48b5da6b82729da0dff1c7765b444565
#
_entry.id   48b5da6b82729da0dff1c7765b444565
#
_cell.length_a   1.000
_cell.length_b   1.000
_cell.length_c   1.000
_cell.angle_alpha   90.00
_cell.angle_beta   90.00
_cell.angle_gamma   90.00
#
_symmetry.space_group_name_H-M   'P 1'
#
loop_
_entity.id
_entity.type
_entity.pdbx_description
1 polymer ?
#
loop_
_entity_poly.entity_id
_entity_poly.type
_entity_poly.pdbx_seq_one_letter_code
_entity_poly.pdbx_strand_id
1 'polypeptide(L)'
;MINKNDDYKMPIVLVGNSFKYEIESICKLFFHTARFNFTEDISAVQGDSYIIAEKSVIGNEMKLHAEVRLNGDNSESENILLPENTEKSIAEQELCRLIYHILCRKTGITPPWGLMTGIRPVKKVTELMAKGLSREEIENTLRKRYELDHSKLSLAYETAVNQQPILDSIDTSAASLYVSIPFCPTRCSYCSFVSHSMASAMKLMPQYIDALCRELEIIGRLVKECDTKIDTIYFGGGTPTSISAEDIRRVMEAVAANFDLDRIREYSFEAGRPDTITEEKLRVIKELGADRISVNPQTLNDDVLKVIGRQHTGKEALEAFELARKIGFDNINTDLIAGLPTESAESFKYTLDKITELSPESITVHTLTVKRSATLFREGNVNMANPAAEMVDYSIEKLMAEGYLPYYMYRQKNTVDNLENVGYAKKGYESQYNIFIMDETQTILGAGCAASTKLVYPDGLINRIHNYKFPYEYINRFDELMEKKQEVTQCLRKIKSTPQK
;
A
#
# COMPACT_ATOMS: atom_id res chain seq x y z
N MET A 1 25.91 -13.81 8.72
CA MET A 1 25.31 -13.77 7.36
C MET A 1 24.52 -15.05 7.18
N ILE A 2 23.21 -14.99 7.24
CA ILE A 2 22.35 -16.17 7.04
C ILE A 2 22.41 -16.53 5.56
N ASN A 3 22.72 -17.78 5.28
CA ASN A 3 22.98 -18.32 3.94
C ASN A 3 21.80 -18.10 3.00
N LYS A 4 22.06 -17.60 1.79
CA LYS A 4 21.07 -17.17 0.76
C LYS A 4 20.35 -18.32 0.04
N ASN A 5 20.27 -19.53 0.57
CA ASN A 5 19.62 -20.66 -0.09
C ASN A 5 18.18 -20.83 0.37
N ASP A 6 17.29 -20.86 -0.59
CA ASP A 6 15.83 -20.76 -0.64
C ASP A 6 14.94 -21.65 0.26
N ASP A 7 15.46 -22.41 1.19
CA ASP A 7 14.68 -23.32 2.04
C ASP A 7 15.09 -23.30 3.52
N TYR A 8 15.53 -22.14 4.02
CA TYR A 8 15.80 -22.05 5.47
C TYR A 8 14.48 -22.15 6.24
N LYS A 9 14.22 -23.34 6.74
CA LYS A 9 13.06 -23.62 7.60
C LYS A 9 13.48 -23.46 9.06
N MET A 10 13.06 -22.35 9.69
CA MET A 10 13.30 -22.13 11.11
C MET A 10 12.15 -22.75 11.92
N PRO A 11 12.43 -23.72 12.81
CA PRO A 11 11.41 -24.24 13.72
C PRO A 11 11.03 -23.20 14.78
N ILE A 12 9.72 -23.07 15.00
CA ILE A 12 9.14 -22.31 16.10
C ILE A 12 8.32 -23.28 16.94
N VAL A 13 8.71 -23.44 18.20
CA VAL A 13 8.01 -24.29 19.17
C VAL A 13 7.04 -23.44 19.95
N LEU A 14 5.75 -23.80 19.92
CA LEU A 14 4.69 -23.15 20.69
C LEU A 14 4.27 -24.05 21.82
N VAL A 15 4.58 -23.70 23.06
CA VAL A 15 4.20 -24.45 24.24
C VAL A 15 3.11 -23.72 25.01
N GLY A 16 1.96 -24.33 25.19
CA GLY A 16 0.84 -23.77 25.97
C GLY A 16 0.22 -22.50 25.41
N ASN A 17 0.47 -22.17 24.13
CA ASN A 17 -0.11 -21.01 23.48
C ASN A 17 -0.48 -21.29 22.01
N SER A 18 -1.26 -20.37 21.42
CA SER A 18 -1.73 -20.45 20.02
C SER A 18 -1.37 -19.18 19.20
N PHE A 19 -0.33 -18.43 19.59
CA PHE A 19 0.03 -17.12 19.04
C PHE A 19 0.86 -17.21 17.75
N LYS A 20 0.55 -18.19 16.92
CA LYS A 20 1.29 -18.52 15.69
C LYS A 20 1.46 -17.35 14.75
N TYR A 21 0.37 -16.62 14.46
CA TYR A 21 0.36 -15.53 13.50
C TYR A 21 1.20 -14.35 13.97
N GLU A 22 1.07 -13.98 15.24
CA GLU A 22 1.72 -12.85 15.85
C GLU A 22 3.23 -13.09 15.96
N ILE A 23 3.63 -14.27 16.45
CA ILE A 23 5.03 -14.68 16.55
C ILE A 23 5.67 -14.75 15.15
N GLU A 24 4.99 -15.37 14.16
CA GLU A 24 5.48 -15.35 12.79
C GLU A 24 5.67 -13.93 12.25
N SER A 25 4.74 -13.03 12.57
CA SER A 25 4.79 -11.63 12.11
C SER A 25 5.99 -10.89 12.71
N ILE A 26 6.32 -11.12 13.99
CA ILE A 26 7.52 -10.56 14.64
C ILE A 26 8.80 -11.17 14.04
N CYS A 27 8.85 -12.49 13.88
CA CYS A 27 10.03 -13.15 13.31
C CYS A 27 10.32 -12.67 11.87
N LYS A 28 9.28 -12.36 11.10
CA LYS A 28 9.41 -11.80 9.74
C LYS A 28 9.99 -10.40 9.70
N LEU A 29 10.01 -9.65 10.80
CA LEU A 29 10.72 -8.36 10.86
C LEU A 29 12.23 -8.54 10.71
N PHE A 30 12.76 -9.69 11.08
CA PHE A 30 14.18 -10.03 11.05
C PHE A 30 14.56 -10.98 9.91
N PHE A 31 13.62 -11.86 9.53
CA PHE A 31 13.84 -12.95 8.57
C PHE A 31 12.77 -12.94 7.48
N HIS A 32 12.83 -11.95 6.58
CA HIS A 32 11.79 -11.70 5.57
C HIS A 32 11.50 -12.87 4.64
N THR A 33 12.51 -13.66 4.28
CA THR A 33 12.41 -14.78 3.34
C THR A 33 12.24 -16.13 4.02
N ALA A 34 12.43 -16.20 5.36
CA ALA A 34 12.37 -17.46 6.09
C ALA A 34 10.96 -18.09 6.05
N ARG A 35 10.94 -19.42 5.96
CA ARG A 35 9.75 -20.24 6.20
C ARG A 35 9.81 -20.77 7.60
N PHE A 36 8.75 -20.59 8.37
CA PHE A 36 8.66 -21.07 9.75
C PHE A 36 7.86 -22.37 9.81
N ASN A 37 8.42 -23.36 10.48
CA ASN A 37 7.75 -24.62 10.80
C ASN A 37 7.32 -24.57 12.25
N PHE A 38 6.02 -24.66 12.50
CA PHE A 38 5.47 -24.65 13.85
C PHE A 38 5.29 -26.06 14.39
N THR A 39 5.71 -26.28 15.61
CA THR A 39 5.55 -27.56 16.38
C THR A 39 5.23 -27.23 17.83
N GLU A 40 4.63 -28.19 18.54
CA GLU A 40 4.44 -28.14 20.00
C GLU A 40 5.48 -28.99 20.71
N ASP A 41 6.22 -29.80 19.98
CA ASP A 41 7.21 -30.74 20.53
C ASP A 41 8.62 -30.12 20.53
N ILE A 42 9.14 -29.85 21.72
CA ILE A 42 10.51 -29.35 21.92
C ILE A 42 11.55 -30.36 21.42
N SER A 43 11.28 -31.68 21.52
CA SER A 43 12.19 -32.70 21.03
C SER A 43 12.36 -32.74 19.53
N ALA A 44 11.42 -32.16 18.78
CA ALA A 44 11.48 -32.03 17.34
C ALA A 44 12.42 -30.89 16.86
N VAL A 45 13.00 -30.11 17.77
CA VAL A 45 13.97 -29.08 17.48
C VAL A 45 15.29 -29.70 17.10
N GLN A 46 15.51 -29.82 15.80
CA GLN A 46 16.78 -30.27 15.22
C GLN A 46 17.35 -29.10 14.42
N GLY A 47 18.58 -28.68 14.74
CA GLY A 47 19.28 -27.66 13.95
C GLY A 47 19.91 -26.56 14.80
N ASP A 48 20.65 -25.71 14.07
CA ASP A 48 21.45 -24.60 14.64
C ASP A 48 20.64 -23.36 14.96
N SER A 49 19.36 -23.33 14.55
CA SER A 49 18.49 -22.15 14.78
C SER A 49 17.08 -22.59 15.11
N TYR A 50 16.51 -21.99 16.15
CA TYR A 50 15.13 -22.21 16.59
C TYR A 50 14.61 -21.06 17.46
N ILE A 51 13.29 -21.03 17.63
CA ILE A 51 12.60 -20.13 18.55
C ILE A 51 11.65 -20.97 19.39
N ILE A 52 11.68 -20.79 20.71
CA ILE A 52 10.72 -21.39 21.64
C ILE A 52 9.88 -20.25 22.23
N ALA A 53 8.58 -20.41 22.21
CA ALA A 53 7.60 -19.49 22.79
C ALA A 53 6.68 -20.29 23.71
N GLU A 54 6.85 -20.11 25.02
CA GLU A 54 6.13 -20.87 26.03
C GLU A 54 5.23 -19.97 26.87
N LYS A 55 4.04 -20.48 27.16
CA LYS A 55 3.11 -19.95 28.14
C LYS A 55 2.75 -21.06 29.11
N SER A 56 3.03 -20.85 30.40
CA SER A 56 2.69 -21.80 31.46
C SER A 56 2.06 -21.07 32.66
N VAL A 57 1.38 -21.79 33.52
CA VAL A 57 0.79 -21.24 34.75
C VAL A 57 1.54 -21.87 35.95
N ILE A 58 2.04 -21.01 36.84
CA ILE A 58 2.76 -21.39 38.05
C ILE A 58 2.07 -20.71 39.24
N GLY A 59 1.31 -21.51 40.02
CA GLY A 59 0.47 -20.94 41.08
C GLY A 59 -0.62 -20.03 40.52
N ASN A 60 -0.65 -18.75 40.93
CA ASN A 60 -1.58 -17.71 40.45
C ASN A 60 -0.95 -16.78 39.40
N GLU A 61 0.18 -17.19 38.82
CA GLU A 61 0.90 -16.38 37.85
C GLU A 61 1.03 -17.10 36.51
N MET A 62 0.93 -16.34 35.43
CA MET A 62 1.22 -16.77 34.07
C MET A 62 2.69 -16.47 33.78
N LYS A 63 3.49 -17.49 33.54
CA LYS A 63 4.85 -17.37 33.04
C LYS A 63 4.85 -17.37 31.53
N LEU A 64 5.42 -16.33 30.94
CA LEU A 64 5.77 -16.29 29.53
C LEU A 64 7.28 -16.45 29.41
N HIS A 65 7.73 -17.31 28.53
CA HIS A 65 9.15 -17.60 28.30
C HIS A 65 9.42 -17.63 26.78
N ALA A 66 10.48 -16.96 26.37
CA ALA A 66 11.00 -17.02 25.01
C ALA A 66 12.47 -17.44 25.02
N GLU A 67 12.83 -18.29 24.08
CA GLU A 67 14.22 -18.70 23.85
C GLU A 67 14.52 -18.66 22.35
N VAL A 68 15.67 -18.11 21.96
CA VAL A 68 16.10 -18.01 20.56
C VAL A 68 17.55 -18.49 20.44
N ARG A 69 17.78 -19.40 19.51
CA ARG A 69 19.09 -19.81 19.04
C ARG A 69 19.23 -19.53 17.56
N LEU A 70 20.34 -18.95 17.13
CA LEU A 70 20.63 -18.65 15.73
C LEU A 70 22.03 -19.17 15.36
N ASN A 71 22.14 -19.82 14.20
CA ASN A 71 23.41 -20.23 13.57
C ASN A 71 24.36 -21.07 14.48
N GLY A 72 23.79 -21.86 15.38
CA GLY A 72 24.58 -22.67 16.31
C GLY A 72 25.18 -21.90 17.51
N ASP A 73 24.93 -20.61 17.61
CA ASP A 73 25.36 -19.80 18.77
C ASP A 73 24.68 -20.25 20.08
N ASN A 74 25.13 -19.74 21.20
CA ASN A 74 24.44 -19.95 22.49
C ASN A 74 23.01 -19.42 22.38
N SER A 75 22.06 -20.17 22.93
CA SER A 75 20.69 -19.70 23.06
C SER A 75 20.61 -18.54 24.07
N GLU A 76 19.74 -17.59 23.77
CA GLU A 76 19.35 -16.53 24.72
C GLU A 76 17.89 -16.72 25.10
N SER A 77 17.56 -16.50 26.36
CA SER A 77 16.19 -16.61 26.86
C SER A 77 15.81 -15.46 27.77
N GLU A 78 14.53 -15.11 27.72
CA GLU A 78 13.89 -14.15 28.63
C GLU A 78 12.56 -14.72 29.13
N ASN A 79 12.11 -14.24 30.29
CA ASN A 79 10.81 -14.59 30.82
C ASN A 79 10.20 -13.41 31.58
N ILE A 80 8.86 -13.43 31.69
CA ILE A 80 8.08 -12.49 32.48
C ILE A 80 6.98 -13.24 33.22
N LEU A 81 6.64 -12.78 34.42
CA LEU A 81 5.49 -13.25 35.19
C LEU A 81 4.39 -12.21 35.12
N LEU A 82 3.19 -12.64 34.83
CA LEU A 82 1.98 -11.84 34.75
C LEU A 82 0.91 -12.45 35.62
N PRO A 83 -0.09 -11.70 36.10
CA PRO A 83 -1.26 -12.28 36.75
C PRO A 83 -1.91 -13.35 35.88
N GLU A 84 -2.39 -14.46 36.47
CA GLU A 84 -3.02 -15.59 35.74
C GLU A 84 -4.18 -15.11 34.86
N ASN A 85 -4.96 -14.12 35.34
CA ASN A 85 -6.11 -13.57 34.65
C ASN A 85 -5.78 -12.50 33.61
N THR A 86 -4.49 -12.35 33.22
CA THR A 86 -4.08 -11.41 32.17
C THR A 86 -4.79 -11.75 30.85
N GLU A 87 -5.33 -10.72 30.21
CA GLU A 87 -5.99 -10.87 28.91
C GLU A 87 -5.07 -11.52 27.88
N LYS A 88 -5.66 -12.39 27.05
CA LYS A 88 -4.94 -13.11 25.98
C LYS A 88 -4.13 -12.16 25.09
N SER A 89 -4.70 -11.01 24.71
CA SER A 89 -4.05 -9.99 23.87
C SER A 89 -2.80 -9.37 24.50
N ILE A 90 -2.80 -9.21 25.82
CA ILE A 90 -1.64 -8.70 26.58
C ILE A 90 -0.56 -9.79 26.65
N ALA A 91 -0.94 -11.01 27.02
CA ALA A 91 0.00 -12.14 27.08
C ALA A 91 0.69 -12.37 25.73
N GLU A 92 -0.06 -12.31 24.64
CA GLU A 92 0.44 -12.42 23.26
C GLU A 92 1.46 -11.32 22.95
N GLN A 93 1.11 -10.06 23.26
CA GLN A 93 1.99 -8.91 23.02
C GLN A 93 3.30 -9.02 23.84
N GLU A 94 3.22 -9.41 25.11
CA GLU A 94 4.41 -9.55 25.94
C GLU A 94 5.31 -10.72 25.49
N LEU A 95 4.74 -11.85 25.08
CA LEU A 95 5.53 -12.94 24.53
C LEU A 95 6.22 -12.56 23.21
N CYS A 96 5.52 -11.83 22.34
CA CYS A 96 6.11 -11.25 21.14
C CYS A 96 7.23 -10.25 21.46
N ARG A 97 7.10 -9.45 22.54
CA ARG A 97 8.11 -8.51 22.99
C ARG A 97 9.38 -9.21 23.45
N LEU A 98 9.28 -10.31 24.22
CA LEU A 98 10.44 -11.09 24.64
C LEU A 98 11.21 -11.61 23.41
N ILE A 99 10.51 -12.19 22.44
CA ILE A 99 11.13 -12.67 21.19
C ILE A 99 11.79 -11.53 20.42
N TYR A 100 11.12 -10.39 20.29
CA TYR A 100 11.64 -9.20 19.63
C TYR A 100 12.94 -8.72 20.24
N HIS A 101 13.00 -8.57 21.57
CA HIS A 101 14.20 -8.12 22.28
C HIS A 101 15.39 -9.08 22.08
N ILE A 102 15.15 -10.38 22.19
CA ILE A 102 16.20 -11.36 21.95
C ILE A 102 16.69 -11.27 20.49
N LEU A 103 15.77 -11.16 19.53
CA LEU A 103 16.13 -11.05 18.12
C LEU A 103 16.89 -9.76 17.81
N CYS A 104 16.52 -8.62 18.39
CA CYS A 104 17.28 -7.36 18.27
C CYS A 104 18.72 -7.54 18.72
N ARG A 105 18.97 -8.17 19.87
CA ARG A 105 20.32 -8.39 20.38
C ARG A 105 21.12 -9.36 19.52
N LYS A 106 20.50 -10.46 19.10
CA LYS A 106 21.18 -11.50 18.31
C LYS A 106 21.49 -11.09 16.88
N THR A 107 20.64 -10.25 16.28
CA THR A 107 20.81 -9.84 14.89
C THR A 107 21.48 -8.47 14.75
N GLY A 108 21.49 -7.66 15.81
CA GLY A 108 21.91 -6.25 15.74
C GLY A 108 20.95 -5.35 14.95
N ILE A 109 19.74 -5.85 14.61
CA ILE A 109 18.74 -5.11 13.86
C ILE A 109 17.69 -4.58 14.83
N THR A 110 17.37 -3.29 14.74
CA THR A 110 16.24 -2.68 15.46
C THR A 110 15.24 -2.17 14.42
N PRO A 111 14.14 -2.91 14.17
CA PRO A 111 13.11 -2.47 13.23
C PRO A 111 12.52 -1.11 13.64
N PRO A 112 12.46 -0.11 12.73
CA PRO A 112 12.06 1.26 13.09
C PRO A 112 10.59 1.38 13.54
N TRP A 113 9.75 0.45 13.11
CA TRP A 113 8.36 0.33 13.56
C TRP A 113 8.19 -0.59 14.79
N GLY A 114 9.27 -1.00 15.43
CA GLY A 114 9.26 -1.84 16.63
C GLY A 114 8.35 -3.07 16.48
N LEU A 115 7.51 -3.28 17.47
CA LEU A 115 6.52 -4.37 17.54
C LEU A 115 5.28 -4.14 16.66
N MET A 116 5.15 -3.00 16.00
CA MET A 116 3.99 -2.72 15.17
C MET A 116 4.09 -3.44 13.81
N THR A 117 3.40 -4.56 13.67
CA THR A 117 3.33 -5.35 12.43
C THR A 117 2.17 -4.97 11.52
N GLY A 118 1.28 -4.08 11.99
CA GLY A 118 0.10 -3.63 11.23
C GLY A 118 0.45 -2.79 10.01
N ILE A 119 -0.41 -2.86 8.99
CA ILE A 119 -0.21 -2.16 7.71
C ILE A 119 -0.66 -0.69 7.73
N ARG A 120 -1.38 -0.24 8.76
CA ARG A 120 -1.95 1.11 8.88
C ARG A 120 -1.60 1.75 10.23
N PRO A 121 -0.35 2.22 10.40
CA PRO A 121 0.07 2.82 11.67
C PRO A 121 -0.71 4.09 12.01
N VAL A 122 -1.09 4.91 11.03
CA VAL A 122 -1.86 6.15 11.22
C VAL A 122 -3.18 5.89 11.93
N LYS A 123 -3.85 4.77 11.63
CA LYS A 123 -5.13 4.42 12.27
C LYS A 123 -5.02 4.30 13.80
N LYS A 124 -3.84 3.89 14.32
CA LYS A 124 -3.62 3.85 15.76
C LYS A 124 -3.51 5.24 16.38
N VAL A 125 -2.98 6.19 15.63
CA VAL A 125 -2.91 7.59 16.04
C VAL A 125 -4.32 8.20 16.03
N THR A 126 -5.08 8.06 14.93
CA THR A 126 -6.44 8.61 14.81
C THR A 126 -7.40 8.04 15.85
N GLU A 127 -7.28 6.74 16.19
CA GLU A 127 -8.05 6.11 17.28
C GLU A 127 -7.79 6.76 18.64
N LEU A 128 -6.55 7.19 18.93
CA LEU A 128 -6.18 7.86 20.16
C LEU A 128 -6.54 9.36 20.15
N MET A 129 -6.41 10.03 19.00
CA MET A 129 -6.89 11.40 18.81
C MET A 129 -8.41 11.50 19.06
N ALA A 130 -9.18 10.55 18.51
CA ALA A 130 -10.62 10.49 18.73
C ALA A 130 -11.02 10.29 20.21
N LYS A 131 -10.11 9.77 21.05
CA LYS A 131 -10.29 9.69 22.52
C LYS A 131 -9.90 10.98 23.25
N GLY A 132 -9.48 12.02 22.53
CA GLY A 132 -9.08 13.31 23.08
C GLY A 132 -7.69 13.35 23.71
N LEU A 133 -6.82 12.38 23.41
CA LEU A 133 -5.45 12.38 23.93
C LEU A 133 -4.61 13.46 23.22
N SER A 134 -3.75 14.11 23.99
CA SER A 134 -2.74 15.04 23.46
C SER A 134 -1.65 14.31 22.65
N ARG A 135 -0.89 15.06 21.85
CA ARG A 135 0.25 14.52 21.10
C ARG A 135 1.20 13.72 21.99
N GLU A 136 1.60 14.30 23.10
CA GLU A 136 2.54 13.69 24.05
C GLU A 136 1.99 12.35 24.61
N GLU A 137 0.71 12.32 24.98
CA GLU A 137 0.06 11.10 25.48
C GLU A 137 -0.03 10.02 24.40
N ILE A 138 -0.33 10.40 23.16
CA ILE A 138 -0.36 9.49 22.00
C ILE A 138 1.02 8.90 21.74
N GLU A 139 2.04 9.76 21.62
CA GLU A 139 3.42 9.33 21.38
C GLU A 139 3.93 8.42 22.50
N ASN A 140 3.69 8.77 23.75
CA ASN A 140 4.08 7.95 24.90
C ASN A 140 3.35 6.61 24.94
N THR A 141 2.05 6.60 24.61
CA THR A 141 1.25 5.37 24.56
C THR A 141 1.77 4.42 23.47
N LEU A 142 2.00 4.94 22.28
CA LEU A 142 2.47 4.13 21.16
C LEU A 142 3.92 3.67 21.33
N ARG A 143 4.79 4.53 21.86
CA ARG A 143 6.18 4.18 22.18
C ARG A 143 6.24 3.07 23.22
N LYS A 144 5.51 3.20 24.32
CA LYS A 144 5.45 2.18 25.37
C LYS A 144 4.89 0.85 24.89
N ARG A 145 3.88 0.92 23.99
CA ARG A 145 3.20 -0.28 23.50
C ARG A 145 3.98 -1.01 22.41
N TYR A 146 4.57 -0.27 21.47
CA TYR A 146 5.13 -0.83 20.24
C TYR A 146 6.62 -0.58 20.05
N GLU A 147 7.26 0.19 20.90
CA GLU A 147 8.71 0.53 20.83
C GLU A 147 9.10 1.16 19.47
N LEU A 148 8.24 2.06 19.00
CA LEU A 148 8.46 2.78 17.74
C LEU A 148 9.62 3.77 17.85
N ASP A 149 10.38 3.91 16.78
CA ASP A 149 11.33 5.00 16.63
C ASP A 149 10.62 6.36 16.66
N HIS A 150 11.31 7.39 17.19
CA HIS A 150 10.73 8.73 17.33
C HIS A 150 10.36 9.34 15.98
N SER A 151 11.17 9.14 14.94
CA SER A 151 10.90 9.65 13.60
C SER A 151 9.62 9.06 13.02
N LYS A 152 9.40 7.75 13.23
CA LYS A 152 8.21 7.03 12.75
C LYS A 152 6.95 7.40 13.53
N LEU A 153 7.08 7.67 14.85
CA LEU A 153 5.98 8.22 15.65
C LEU A 153 5.56 9.60 15.16
N SER A 154 6.53 10.50 14.97
CA SER A 154 6.27 11.85 14.46
C SER A 154 5.64 11.80 13.07
N LEU A 155 6.17 10.98 12.16
CA LEU A 155 5.62 10.79 10.81
C LEU A 155 4.17 10.31 10.86
N ALA A 156 3.85 9.31 11.68
CA ALA A 156 2.50 8.80 11.82
C ALA A 156 1.53 9.86 12.40
N TYR A 157 2.00 10.64 13.37
CA TYR A 157 1.21 11.71 13.96
C TYR A 157 0.93 12.84 12.96
N GLU A 158 1.96 13.35 12.29
CA GLU A 158 1.80 14.41 11.28
C GLU A 158 0.88 13.95 10.14
N THR A 159 1.02 12.70 9.69
CA THR A 159 0.11 12.14 8.68
C THR A 159 -1.34 12.13 9.19
N ALA A 160 -1.58 11.72 10.44
CA ALA A 160 -2.92 11.74 11.03
C ALA A 160 -3.51 13.15 11.09
N VAL A 161 -2.71 14.14 11.51
CA VAL A 161 -3.14 15.54 11.58
C VAL A 161 -3.47 16.10 10.19
N ASN A 162 -2.64 15.81 9.20
CA ASN A 162 -2.83 16.37 7.85
C ASN A 162 -4.00 15.73 7.08
N GLN A 163 -4.32 14.46 7.32
CA GLN A 163 -5.48 13.82 6.72
C GLN A 163 -6.81 14.17 7.41
N GLN A 164 -6.79 14.57 8.69
CA GLN A 164 -7.99 14.77 9.49
C GLN A 164 -9.00 15.75 8.88
N PRO A 165 -8.62 16.92 8.35
CA PRO A 165 -9.59 17.85 7.73
C PRO A 165 -10.34 17.25 6.54
N ILE A 166 -9.70 16.33 5.79
CA ILE A 166 -10.33 15.64 4.66
C ILE A 166 -11.30 14.58 5.18
N LEU A 167 -10.91 13.84 6.22
CA LEU A 167 -11.77 12.86 6.88
C LEU A 167 -12.99 13.51 7.55
N ASP A 168 -12.82 14.67 8.15
CA ASP A 168 -13.92 15.44 8.78
C ASP A 168 -14.92 15.97 7.75
N SER A 169 -14.48 16.18 6.51
CA SER A 169 -15.30 16.68 5.39
C SER A 169 -15.92 15.59 4.53
N ILE A 170 -15.70 14.30 4.87
CA ILE A 170 -16.16 13.18 4.06
C ILE A 170 -17.68 13.03 4.11
N ASP A 171 -18.30 12.84 2.95
CA ASP A 171 -19.67 12.33 2.86
C ASP A 171 -19.63 10.80 2.85
N THR A 172 -19.91 10.18 3.98
CA THR A 172 -19.91 8.72 4.10
C THR A 172 -21.05 8.04 3.32
N SER A 173 -22.03 8.81 2.83
CA SER A 173 -23.08 8.34 1.95
C SER A 173 -22.71 8.37 0.46
N ALA A 174 -21.63 9.06 0.13
CA ALA A 174 -21.06 9.08 -1.21
C ALA A 174 -20.15 7.85 -1.44
N ALA A 175 -19.76 7.66 -2.69
CA ALA A 175 -18.80 6.62 -3.09
C ALA A 175 -17.71 7.20 -3.98
N SER A 176 -16.60 6.49 -4.09
CA SER A 176 -15.54 6.73 -5.08
C SER A 176 -15.67 5.76 -6.24
N LEU A 177 -15.24 6.18 -7.44
CA LEU A 177 -15.15 5.32 -8.61
C LEU A 177 -13.68 5.03 -8.94
N TYR A 178 -13.34 3.75 -9.04
CA TYR A 178 -12.04 3.29 -9.52
C TYR A 178 -12.17 2.62 -10.89
N VAL A 179 -11.46 3.14 -11.89
CA VAL A 179 -11.46 2.59 -13.26
C VAL A 179 -10.11 1.96 -13.55
N SER A 180 -10.09 0.66 -13.77
CA SER A 180 -8.86 -0.12 -13.99
C SER A 180 -8.56 -0.29 -15.48
N ILE A 181 -7.34 0.09 -15.88
CA ILE A 181 -6.77 -0.24 -17.19
C ILE A 181 -5.58 -1.19 -16.95
N PRO A 182 -5.75 -2.52 -17.09
CA PRO A 182 -4.78 -3.51 -16.63
C PRO A 182 -3.64 -3.78 -17.63
N PHE A 183 -3.30 -2.81 -18.46
CA PHE A 183 -2.31 -2.96 -19.52
C PHE A 183 -1.06 -2.14 -19.23
N CYS A 184 0.11 -2.70 -19.60
CA CYS A 184 1.40 -2.03 -19.53
C CYS A 184 2.21 -2.32 -20.79
N PRO A 185 3.08 -1.40 -21.27
CA PRO A 185 3.99 -1.69 -22.38
C PRO A 185 4.87 -2.90 -22.09
N THR A 186 5.50 -2.91 -20.93
CA THR A 186 6.32 -4.00 -20.38
C THR A 186 5.99 -4.21 -18.92
N ARG A 187 6.28 -5.40 -18.40
CA ARG A 187 6.13 -5.69 -16.97
C ARG A 187 7.41 -5.34 -16.21
N CYS A 188 7.33 -4.41 -15.28
CA CYS A 188 8.43 -4.10 -14.38
C CYS A 188 8.74 -5.30 -13.48
N SER A 189 10.03 -5.56 -13.20
CA SER A 189 10.50 -6.73 -12.45
C SER A 189 9.99 -6.77 -11.00
N TYR A 190 9.75 -5.61 -10.38
CA TYR A 190 9.23 -5.46 -9.01
C TYR A 190 7.69 -5.49 -8.93
N CYS A 191 6.99 -5.30 -10.08
CA CYS A 191 5.56 -5.06 -10.07
C CYS A 191 4.77 -6.32 -9.69
N SER A 192 3.89 -6.15 -8.69
CA SER A 192 3.00 -7.20 -8.21
C SER A 192 1.56 -7.05 -8.66
N PHE A 193 1.23 -5.94 -9.31
CA PHE A 193 -0.11 -5.73 -9.86
C PHE A 193 -0.40 -6.69 -11.02
N VAL A 194 -1.66 -7.04 -11.17
CA VAL A 194 -2.13 -7.82 -12.30
C VAL A 194 -2.13 -6.90 -13.51
N SER A 195 -1.09 -7.01 -14.34
CA SER A 195 -1.00 -6.29 -15.59
C SER A 195 -0.65 -7.23 -16.74
N HIS A 196 -1.13 -6.89 -17.92
CA HIS A 196 -0.92 -7.65 -19.14
C HIS A 196 -0.10 -6.81 -20.11
N SER A 197 0.87 -7.44 -20.80
CA SER A 197 1.64 -6.70 -21.80
C SER A 197 0.74 -6.32 -22.97
N MET A 198 0.95 -5.12 -23.52
CA MET A 198 0.22 -4.67 -24.72
C MET A 198 0.31 -5.66 -25.87
N ALA A 199 1.47 -6.28 -26.10
CA ALA A 199 1.65 -7.27 -27.15
C ALA A 199 0.69 -8.47 -27.03
N SER A 200 0.40 -8.93 -25.81
CA SER A 200 -0.54 -10.03 -25.58
C SER A 200 -2.01 -9.59 -25.57
N ALA A 201 -2.28 -8.33 -25.32
CA ALA A 201 -3.62 -7.80 -25.07
C ALA A 201 -4.25 -7.11 -26.29
N MET A 202 -3.46 -6.70 -27.30
CA MET A 202 -3.96 -5.92 -28.46
C MET A 202 -5.21 -6.49 -29.11
N LYS A 203 -5.29 -7.81 -29.27
CA LYS A 203 -6.45 -8.47 -29.90
C LYS A 203 -7.73 -8.40 -29.05
N LEU A 204 -7.59 -8.25 -27.74
CA LEU A 204 -8.72 -8.18 -26.81
C LEU A 204 -9.11 -6.73 -26.48
N MET A 205 -8.29 -5.76 -26.87
CA MET A 205 -8.46 -4.36 -26.50
C MET A 205 -9.83 -3.80 -26.88
N PRO A 206 -10.32 -3.92 -28.12
CA PRO A 206 -11.63 -3.36 -28.47
C PRO A 206 -12.77 -3.94 -27.61
N GLN A 207 -12.77 -5.27 -27.44
CA GLN A 207 -13.78 -5.96 -26.61
C GLN A 207 -13.66 -5.58 -25.12
N TYR A 208 -12.43 -5.35 -24.64
CA TYR A 208 -12.19 -4.90 -23.28
C TYR A 208 -12.77 -3.50 -23.04
N ILE A 209 -12.50 -2.56 -23.94
CA ILE A 209 -13.02 -1.17 -23.86
C ILE A 209 -14.56 -1.18 -23.91
N ASP A 210 -15.16 -1.98 -24.81
CA ASP A 210 -16.61 -2.13 -24.88
C ASP A 210 -17.20 -2.67 -23.56
N ALA A 211 -16.60 -3.72 -23.01
CA ALA A 211 -17.03 -4.28 -21.73
C ALA A 211 -16.89 -3.29 -20.56
N LEU A 212 -15.77 -2.52 -20.52
CA LEU A 212 -15.55 -1.51 -19.51
C LEU A 212 -16.58 -0.36 -19.59
N CYS A 213 -16.89 0.13 -20.79
CA CYS A 213 -17.93 1.14 -20.98
C CYS A 213 -19.31 0.63 -20.53
N ARG A 214 -19.66 -0.62 -20.86
CA ARG A 214 -20.90 -1.26 -20.37
C ARG A 214 -20.93 -1.40 -18.85
N GLU A 215 -19.81 -1.76 -18.22
CA GLU A 215 -19.72 -1.86 -16.77
C GLU A 215 -19.94 -0.49 -16.11
N LEU A 216 -19.33 0.57 -16.65
CA LEU A 216 -19.52 1.95 -16.18
C LEU A 216 -20.99 2.39 -16.30
N GLU A 217 -21.68 2.05 -17.38
CA GLU A 217 -23.12 2.32 -17.54
C GLU A 217 -23.95 1.58 -16.47
N ILE A 218 -23.64 0.31 -16.20
CA ILE A 218 -24.35 -0.46 -15.17
C ILE A 218 -24.11 0.14 -13.79
N ILE A 219 -22.88 0.45 -13.44
CA ILE A 219 -22.54 1.09 -12.15
C ILE A 219 -23.26 2.44 -12.03
N GLY A 220 -23.24 3.26 -13.09
CA GLY A 220 -23.93 4.55 -13.13
C GLY A 220 -25.43 4.42 -12.87
N ARG A 221 -26.10 3.40 -13.42
CA ARG A 221 -27.51 3.09 -13.12
C ARG A 221 -27.71 2.73 -11.66
N LEU A 222 -26.87 1.84 -11.09
CA LEU A 222 -26.96 1.45 -9.67
C LEU A 222 -26.77 2.65 -8.74
N VAL A 223 -25.85 3.54 -9.06
CA VAL A 223 -25.58 4.79 -8.32
C VAL A 223 -26.80 5.71 -8.36
N LYS A 224 -27.42 5.90 -9.54
CA LYS A 224 -28.65 6.71 -9.71
C LYS A 224 -29.85 6.12 -8.97
N GLU A 225 -30.06 4.82 -9.08
CA GLU A 225 -31.16 4.12 -8.38
C GLU A 225 -31.04 4.21 -6.86
N CYS A 226 -29.82 4.30 -6.34
CA CYS A 226 -29.54 4.48 -4.93
C CYS A 226 -29.40 5.96 -4.55
N ASP A 227 -29.54 6.92 -5.50
CA ASP A 227 -29.31 8.34 -5.32
C ASP A 227 -28.00 8.61 -4.56
N THR A 228 -26.95 7.88 -4.89
CA THR A 228 -25.60 7.98 -4.31
C THR A 228 -24.78 8.97 -5.12
N LYS A 229 -23.98 9.81 -4.45
CA LYS A 229 -23.03 10.71 -5.11
C LYS A 229 -21.72 9.99 -5.35
N ILE A 230 -20.99 10.38 -6.39
CA ILE A 230 -19.59 10.03 -6.56
C ILE A 230 -18.75 11.23 -6.14
N ASP A 231 -17.86 11.05 -5.17
CA ASP A 231 -16.97 12.10 -4.66
C ASP A 231 -15.66 12.16 -5.43
N THR A 232 -15.08 10.99 -5.75
CA THR A 232 -13.79 10.94 -6.45
C THR A 232 -13.81 9.90 -7.57
N ILE A 233 -13.06 10.18 -8.63
CA ILE A 233 -12.81 9.27 -9.74
C ILE A 233 -11.30 9.04 -9.85
N TYR A 234 -10.89 7.78 -9.97
CA TYR A 234 -9.49 7.41 -10.07
C TYR A 234 -9.26 6.38 -11.18
N PHE A 235 -8.51 6.77 -12.23
CA PHE A 235 -8.05 5.87 -13.28
C PHE A 235 -6.67 5.33 -12.92
N GLY A 236 -6.57 4.01 -12.82
CA GLY A 236 -5.34 3.33 -12.43
C GLY A 236 -5.25 1.91 -12.98
N GLY A 237 -4.46 1.07 -12.30
CA GLY A 237 -4.30 -0.35 -12.63
C GLY A 237 -2.91 -0.71 -13.11
N GLY A 238 -2.75 -0.93 -14.41
CA GLY A 238 -1.44 -1.13 -15.03
C GLY A 238 -0.79 0.20 -15.37
N THR A 239 -1.12 0.72 -16.54
CA THR A 239 -0.72 2.03 -17.03
C THR A 239 -1.85 2.57 -17.90
N PRO A 240 -2.75 3.41 -17.40
CA PRO A 240 -3.90 3.89 -18.16
C PRO A 240 -3.56 4.55 -19.49
N THR A 241 -2.42 5.22 -19.59
CA THR A 241 -1.92 5.78 -20.86
C THR A 241 -1.33 4.76 -21.84
N SER A 242 -1.35 3.46 -21.51
CA SER A 242 -0.91 2.42 -22.45
C SER A 242 -1.89 2.21 -23.62
N ILE A 243 -3.17 2.57 -23.46
CA ILE A 243 -4.17 2.51 -24.52
C ILE A 243 -4.11 3.77 -25.41
N SER A 244 -4.82 3.77 -26.55
CA SER A 244 -4.85 4.91 -27.47
C SER A 244 -5.58 6.12 -26.89
N ALA A 245 -5.32 7.32 -27.43
CA ALA A 245 -6.06 8.54 -27.06
C ALA A 245 -7.57 8.40 -27.34
N GLU A 246 -7.94 7.70 -28.41
CA GLU A 246 -9.34 7.39 -28.76
C GLU A 246 -9.98 6.48 -27.70
N ASP A 247 -9.31 5.42 -27.27
CA ASP A 247 -9.83 4.54 -26.22
C ASP A 247 -9.92 5.23 -24.87
N ILE A 248 -8.95 6.10 -24.51
CA ILE A 248 -9.02 6.96 -23.33
C ILE A 248 -10.27 7.82 -23.41
N ARG A 249 -10.49 8.51 -24.56
CA ARG A 249 -11.67 9.35 -24.80
C ARG A 249 -12.95 8.55 -24.60
N ARG A 250 -13.09 7.41 -25.23
CA ARG A 250 -14.28 6.54 -25.12
C ARG A 250 -14.62 6.17 -23.67
N VAL A 251 -13.61 5.76 -22.88
CA VAL A 251 -13.85 5.36 -21.48
C VAL A 251 -14.19 6.59 -20.62
N MET A 252 -13.50 7.71 -20.80
CA MET A 252 -13.79 8.93 -20.04
C MET A 252 -15.15 9.54 -20.41
N GLU A 253 -15.56 9.50 -21.68
CA GLU A 253 -16.90 9.90 -22.13
C GLU A 253 -18.00 8.96 -21.55
N ALA A 254 -17.72 7.65 -21.42
CA ALA A 254 -18.62 6.75 -20.72
C ALA A 254 -18.77 7.10 -19.24
N VAL A 255 -17.70 7.56 -18.59
CA VAL A 255 -17.78 8.12 -17.23
C VAL A 255 -18.64 9.38 -17.22
N ALA A 256 -18.38 10.34 -18.10
CA ALA A 256 -19.12 11.60 -18.16
C ALA A 256 -20.63 11.42 -18.45
N ALA A 257 -20.99 10.42 -19.27
CA ALA A 257 -22.38 10.12 -19.59
C ALA A 257 -23.15 9.48 -18.41
N ASN A 258 -22.47 8.82 -17.48
CA ASN A 258 -23.10 8.02 -16.46
C ASN A 258 -22.99 8.60 -15.03
N PHE A 259 -22.08 9.54 -14.80
CA PHE A 259 -21.82 10.15 -13.49
C PHE A 259 -21.89 11.67 -13.58
N ASP A 260 -22.30 12.32 -12.50
CA ASP A 260 -22.38 13.79 -12.38
C ASP A 260 -20.98 14.34 -12.06
N LEU A 261 -20.29 14.84 -13.07
CA LEU A 261 -18.92 15.33 -12.93
C LEU A 261 -18.83 16.69 -12.22
N ASP A 262 -19.90 17.48 -12.19
CA ASP A 262 -19.91 18.79 -11.51
C ASP A 262 -19.76 18.68 -9.98
N ARG A 263 -19.97 17.49 -9.46
CA ARG A 263 -19.90 17.19 -8.02
C ARG A 263 -18.67 16.42 -7.59
N ILE A 264 -17.77 16.12 -8.54
CA ILE A 264 -16.54 15.39 -8.25
C ILE A 264 -15.56 16.30 -7.54
N ARG A 265 -15.03 15.85 -6.40
CA ARG A 265 -14.02 16.56 -5.61
C ARG A 265 -12.59 16.34 -6.11
N GLU A 266 -12.35 15.20 -6.77
CA GLU A 266 -11.06 14.81 -7.34
C GLU A 266 -11.27 13.87 -8.51
N TYR A 267 -10.68 14.19 -9.66
CA TYR A 267 -10.64 13.34 -10.84
C TYR A 267 -9.18 13.04 -11.21
N SER A 268 -8.67 11.94 -10.65
CA SER A 268 -7.29 11.51 -10.82
C SER A 268 -7.12 10.56 -12.00
N PHE A 269 -6.06 10.78 -12.79
CA PHE A 269 -5.68 9.89 -13.88
C PHE A 269 -4.19 9.51 -13.77
N GLU A 270 -3.88 8.22 -13.60
CA GLU A 270 -2.49 7.74 -13.64
C GLU A 270 -1.97 7.75 -15.08
N ALA A 271 -1.25 8.80 -15.49
CA ALA A 271 -0.48 8.78 -16.72
C ALA A 271 0.72 7.82 -16.59
N GLY A 272 1.21 7.66 -15.37
CA GLY A 272 2.08 6.58 -14.91
C GLY A 272 3.44 6.59 -15.58
N ARG A 273 3.59 5.87 -16.67
CA ARG A 273 4.88 5.66 -17.33
C ARG A 273 5.19 6.71 -18.37
N PRO A 274 6.34 7.43 -18.26
CA PRO A 274 6.76 8.44 -19.24
C PRO A 274 6.72 7.97 -20.70
N ASP A 275 7.14 6.73 -20.97
CA ASP A 275 7.18 6.13 -22.31
C ASP A 275 5.78 5.89 -22.94
N THR A 276 4.69 6.13 -22.21
CA THR A 276 3.31 6.03 -22.73
C THR A 276 2.60 7.37 -22.84
N ILE A 277 3.22 8.43 -22.33
CA ILE A 277 2.66 9.78 -22.31
C ILE A 277 2.87 10.42 -23.67
N THR A 278 1.80 10.97 -24.26
CA THR A 278 1.85 11.79 -25.47
C THR A 278 1.00 13.06 -25.29
N GLU A 279 1.31 14.11 -26.05
CA GLU A 279 0.55 15.36 -26.02
C GLU A 279 -0.95 15.13 -26.30
N GLU A 280 -1.26 14.28 -27.28
CA GLU A 280 -2.63 13.93 -27.64
C GLU A 280 -3.40 13.31 -26.48
N LYS A 281 -2.81 12.31 -25.80
CA LYS A 281 -3.44 11.65 -24.65
C LYS A 281 -3.66 12.62 -23.49
N LEU A 282 -2.65 13.43 -23.15
CA LEU A 282 -2.77 14.40 -22.07
C LEU A 282 -3.83 15.47 -22.36
N ARG A 283 -3.96 15.91 -23.62
CA ARG A 283 -5.03 16.84 -24.02
C ARG A 283 -6.41 16.22 -23.84
N VAL A 284 -6.60 14.99 -24.26
CA VAL A 284 -7.87 14.24 -24.07
C VAL A 284 -8.20 14.12 -22.58
N ILE A 285 -7.22 13.74 -21.75
CA ILE A 285 -7.41 13.57 -20.31
C ILE A 285 -7.81 14.90 -19.65
N LYS A 286 -7.15 16.01 -20.04
CA LYS A 286 -7.44 17.33 -19.50
C LYS A 286 -8.81 17.84 -19.97
N GLU A 287 -9.12 17.71 -21.27
CA GLU A 287 -10.39 18.11 -21.88
C GLU A 287 -11.59 17.42 -21.21
N LEU A 288 -11.45 16.15 -20.83
CA LEU A 288 -12.52 15.37 -20.21
C LEU A 288 -12.55 15.46 -18.68
N GLY A 289 -11.88 16.46 -18.11
CA GLY A 289 -12.10 16.91 -16.74
C GLY A 289 -11.17 16.33 -15.68
N ALA A 290 -10.15 15.54 -16.04
CA ALA A 290 -9.17 15.14 -15.04
C ALA A 290 -8.40 16.36 -14.52
N ASP A 291 -8.43 16.57 -13.21
CA ASP A 291 -7.77 17.69 -12.53
C ASP A 291 -6.41 17.29 -11.94
N ARG A 292 -6.20 16.02 -11.69
CA ARG A 292 -4.97 15.45 -11.15
C ARG A 292 -4.42 14.34 -12.04
N ILE A 293 -3.11 14.37 -12.29
CA ILE A 293 -2.43 13.27 -12.98
C ILE A 293 -1.20 12.81 -12.19
N SER A 294 -0.70 11.62 -12.50
CA SER A 294 0.61 11.18 -12.02
C SER A 294 1.58 10.87 -13.16
N VAL A 295 2.82 11.36 -13.00
CA VAL A 295 3.96 11.04 -13.87
C VAL A 295 5.00 10.33 -12.99
N ASN A 296 5.22 9.02 -13.22
CA ASN A 296 5.90 8.15 -12.26
C ASN A 296 7.26 7.65 -12.80
N PRO A 297 8.37 8.41 -12.61
CA PRO A 297 9.70 7.98 -13.04
C PRO A 297 10.20 6.77 -12.25
N GLN A 298 9.87 6.65 -10.97
CA GLN A 298 10.39 5.75 -9.95
C GLN A 298 11.84 6.08 -9.54
N THR A 299 12.71 6.39 -10.47
CA THR A 299 14.06 6.93 -10.35
C THR A 299 14.43 7.67 -11.64
N LEU A 300 15.40 8.55 -11.60
CA LEU A 300 16.01 9.19 -12.78
C LEU A 300 17.33 8.51 -13.22
N ASN A 301 17.70 7.41 -12.57
CA ASN A 301 18.91 6.64 -12.92
C ASN A 301 18.59 5.64 -14.03
N ASP A 302 19.12 5.90 -15.24
CA ASP A 302 18.87 5.08 -16.43
C ASP A 302 19.32 3.63 -16.29
N ASP A 303 20.39 3.37 -15.56
CA ASP A 303 20.87 1.99 -15.35
C ASP A 303 19.96 1.22 -14.41
N VAL A 304 19.44 1.87 -13.38
CA VAL A 304 18.42 1.29 -12.49
C VAL A 304 17.12 1.05 -13.26
N LEU A 305 16.67 2.00 -14.09
CA LEU A 305 15.48 1.85 -14.95
C LEU A 305 15.58 0.61 -15.85
N LYS A 306 16.74 0.37 -16.47
CA LYS A 306 16.98 -0.85 -17.26
C LYS A 306 16.88 -2.13 -16.43
N VAL A 307 17.48 -2.15 -15.22
CA VAL A 307 17.43 -3.30 -14.31
C VAL A 307 16.01 -3.65 -13.91
N ILE A 308 15.18 -2.63 -13.66
CA ILE A 308 13.78 -2.85 -13.27
C ILE A 308 12.82 -3.06 -14.45
N GLY A 309 13.33 -3.06 -15.69
CA GLY A 309 12.55 -3.33 -16.91
C GLY A 309 11.68 -2.17 -17.39
N ARG A 310 12.08 -0.93 -17.07
CA ARG A 310 11.48 0.28 -17.63
C ARG A 310 12.22 0.71 -18.90
N GLN A 311 11.48 1.22 -19.88
CA GLN A 311 12.02 1.56 -21.21
C GLN A 311 12.31 3.05 -21.38
N HIS A 312 11.80 3.89 -20.49
CA HIS A 312 12.10 5.33 -20.51
C HIS A 312 13.41 5.66 -19.80
N THR A 313 13.94 6.82 -20.08
CA THR A 313 15.10 7.44 -19.43
C THR A 313 14.65 8.48 -18.39
N GLY A 314 15.55 8.86 -17.49
CA GLY A 314 15.32 9.98 -16.57
C GLY A 314 15.00 11.28 -17.31
N LYS A 315 15.65 11.53 -18.45
CA LYS A 315 15.36 12.71 -19.29
C LYS A 315 13.92 12.69 -19.82
N GLU A 316 13.47 11.58 -20.38
CA GLU A 316 12.08 11.44 -20.87
C GLU A 316 11.04 11.60 -19.74
N ALA A 317 11.38 11.23 -18.52
CA ALA A 317 10.52 11.45 -17.37
C ALA A 317 10.36 12.95 -17.04
N LEU A 318 11.45 13.71 -17.09
CA LEU A 318 11.41 15.17 -16.90
C LEU A 318 10.65 15.85 -18.04
N GLU A 319 10.89 15.47 -19.29
CA GLU A 319 10.18 15.98 -20.46
C GLU A 319 8.66 15.70 -20.39
N ALA A 320 8.27 14.50 -19.93
CA ALA A 320 6.85 14.15 -19.74
C ALA A 320 6.18 15.03 -18.66
N PHE A 321 6.89 15.35 -17.58
CA PHE A 321 6.41 16.26 -16.55
C PHE A 321 6.22 17.68 -17.10
N GLU A 322 7.22 18.21 -17.81
CA GLU A 322 7.14 19.53 -18.45
C GLU A 322 6.00 19.61 -19.48
N LEU A 323 5.80 18.55 -20.26
CA LEU A 323 4.69 18.44 -21.20
C LEU A 323 3.34 18.52 -20.48
N ALA A 324 3.19 17.83 -19.35
CA ALA A 324 1.98 17.89 -18.54
C ALA A 324 1.71 19.32 -18.03
N ARG A 325 2.75 20.01 -17.55
CA ARG A 325 2.64 21.44 -17.17
C ARG A 325 2.23 22.33 -18.33
N LYS A 326 2.84 22.16 -19.51
CA LYS A 326 2.53 22.91 -20.74
C LYS A 326 1.08 22.73 -21.18
N ILE A 327 0.49 21.56 -20.97
CA ILE A 327 -0.92 21.29 -21.26
C ILE A 327 -1.87 21.92 -20.24
N GLY A 328 -1.36 22.32 -19.08
CA GLY A 328 -2.12 23.03 -18.04
C GLY A 328 -2.53 22.15 -16.87
N PHE A 329 -1.84 21.04 -16.62
CA PHE A 329 -1.99 20.33 -15.35
C PHE A 329 -1.23 21.06 -14.25
N ASP A 330 -1.94 21.44 -13.21
CA ASP A 330 -1.47 22.14 -12.01
C ASP A 330 -1.57 21.28 -10.74
N ASN A 331 -1.96 20.03 -10.88
CA ASN A 331 -1.98 19.01 -9.83
C ASN A 331 -1.32 17.72 -10.36
N ILE A 332 0.01 17.67 -10.23
CA ILE A 332 0.81 16.53 -10.70
C ILE A 332 1.42 15.81 -9.51
N ASN A 333 1.17 14.51 -9.44
CA ASN A 333 1.85 13.60 -8.52
C ASN A 333 3.05 12.93 -9.21
N THR A 334 4.07 12.63 -8.44
CA THR A 334 5.24 11.88 -8.92
C THR A 334 5.57 10.76 -7.94
N ASP A 335 5.64 9.52 -8.44
CA ASP A 335 5.99 8.36 -7.60
C ASP A 335 7.48 8.02 -7.75
N LEU A 336 8.14 7.82 -6.61
CA LEU A 336 9.50 7.32 -6.48
C LEU A 336 9.51 6.02 -5.69
N ILE A 337 10.53 5.18 -5.89
CA ILE A 337 10.71 3.94 -5.13
C ILE A 337 12.07 3.93 -4.46
N ALA A 338 12.08 3.97 -3.14
CA ALA A 338 13.26 3.73 -2.33
C ALA A 338 13.60 2.23 -2.29
N GLY A 339 14.89 1.91 -2.41
CA GLY A 339 15.37 0.54 -2.32
C GLY A 339 15.31 -0.26 -3.62
N LEU A 340 15.26 0.39 -4.78
CA LEU A 340 15.38 -0.31 -6.07
C LEU A 340 16.69 -1.08 -6.17
N PRO A 341 16.72 -2.24 -6.87
CA PRO A 341 17.95 -3.00 -7.09
C PRO A 341 19.04 -2.14 -7.72
N THR A 342 20.26 -2.25 -7.23
CA THR A 342 21.45 -1.52 -7.71
C THR A 342 21.44 0.00 -7.47
N GLU A 343 20.38 0.59 -6.95
CA GLU A 343 20.33 2.02 -6.66
C GLU A 343 21.05 2.36 -5.36
N SER A 344 21.93 3.37 -5.40
CA SER A 344 22.59 3.90 -4.22
C SER A 344 21.75 5.01 -3.56
N ALA A 345 22.03 5.29 -2.29
CA ALA A 345 21.38 6.40 -1.57
C ALA A 345 21.62 7.74 -2.28
N GLU A 346 22.84 7.99 -2.79
CA GLU A 346 23.20 9.22 -3.52
C GLU A 346 22.41 9.36 -4.81
N SER A 347 22.19 8.24 -5.56
CA SER A 347 21.38 8.24 -6.79
C SER A 347 19.92 8.58 -6.48
N PHE A 348 19.37 8.01 -5.43
CA PHE A 348 18.02 8.32 -5.00
C PHE A 348 17.87 9.77 -4.52
N LYS A 349 18.81 10.27 -3.72
CA LYS A 349 18.84 11.67 -3.27
C LYS A 349 18.88 12.63 -4.46
N TYR A 350 19.75 12.37 -5.45
CA TYR A 350 19.78 13.13 -6.70
C TYR A 350 18.42 13.10 -7.41
N THR A 351 17.79 11.94 -7.51
CA THR A 351 16.45 11.80 -8.10
C THR A 351 15.43 12.67 -7.38
N LEU A 352 15.36 12.57 -6.04
CA LEU A 352 14.42 13.34 -5.23
C LEU A 352 14.66 14.84 -5.35
N ASP A 353 15.92 15.29 -5.31
CA ASP A 353 16.27 16.70 -5.48
C ASP A 353 15.83 17.24 -6.86
N LYS A 354 16.07 16.49 -7.93
CA LYS A 354 15.62 16.88 -9.28
C LYS A 354 14.11 16.91 -9.41
N ILE A 355 13.40 16.01 -8.77
CA ILE A 355 11.92 16.03 -8.75
C ILE A 355 11.39 17.21 -7.94
N THR A 356 12.00 17.54 -6.80
CA THR A 356 11.58 18.71 -6.01
C THR A 356 11.82 20.03 -6.74
N GLU A 357 12.89 20.13 -7.56
CA GLU A 357 13.13 21.29 -8.44
C GLU A 357 11.97 21.54 -9.44
N LEU A 358 11.30 20.47 -9.93
CA LEU A 358 10.12 20.57 -10.78
C LEU A 358 8.88 21.05 -10.03
N SER A 359 8.94 21.04 -8.71
CA SER A 359 7.89 21.51 -7.82
C SER A 359 6.51 20.86 -8.07
N PRO A 360 6.39 19.51 -8.16
CA PRO A 360 5.09 18.86 -8.27
C PRO A 360 4.20 19.21 -7.06
N GLU A 361 2.92 19.00 -7.15
CA GLU A 361 1.97 19.26 -6.06
C GLU A 361 2.00 18.14 -5.04
N SER A 362 2.34 16.93 -5.47
CA SER A 362 2.51 15.79 -4.55
C SER A 362 3.61 14.84 -5.03
N ILE A 363 4.23 14.19 -4.07
CA ILE A 363 5.28 13.19 -4.28
C ILE A 363 4.93 11.98 -3.42
N THR A 364 4.89 10.80 -4.02
CA THR A 364 4.75 9.55 -3.27
C THR A 364 6.08 8.81 -3.26
N VAL A 365 6.58 8.51 -2.06
CA VAL A 365 7.76 7.68 -1.88
C VAL A 365 7.31 6.29 -1.45
N HIS A 366 7.45 5.35 -2.36
CA HIS A 366 7.24 3.93 -2.09
C HIS A 366 8.53 3.29 -1.62
N THR A 367 8.43 2.32 -0.73
CA THR A 367 9.54 1.42 -0.43
C THR A 367 9.36 0.11 -1.19
N LEU A 368 10.42 -0.36 -1.82
CA LEU A 368 10.39 -1.60 -2.59
C LEU A 368 9.79 -2.74 -1.77
N THR A 369 8.77 -3.36 -2.31
CA THR A 369 8.13 -4.53 -1.71
C THR A 369 8.31 -5.73 -2.61
N VAL A 370 8.99 -6.77 -2.13
CA VAL A 370 9.27 -7.98 -2.90
C VAL A 370 8.16 -9.00 -2.69
N LYS A 371 7.23 -9.07 -3.63
CA LYS A 371 6.13 -10.04 -3.59
C LYS A 371 6.45 -11.28 -4.43
N ARG A 372 5.91 -12.43 -4.03
CA ARG A 372 6.09 -13.73 -4.75
C ARG A 372 5.71 -13.68 -6.23
N SER A 373 4.82 -12.77 -6.62
CA SER A 373 4.39 -12.57 -8.01
C SER A 373 5.38 -11.73 -8.84
N ALA A 374 6.32 -11.04 -8.21
CA ALA A 374 7.32 -10.22 -8.88
C ALA A 374 8.47 -11.09 -9.44
N THR A 375 8.99 -10.72 -10.60
CA THR A 375 10.13 -11.42 -11.24
C THR A 375 11.39 -11.37 -10.36
N LEU A 376 11.64 -10.21 -9.73
CA LEU A 376 12.75 -10.02 -8.76
C LEU A 376 12.78 -11.08 -7.66
N PHE A 377 11.61 -11.50 -7.16
CA PHE A 377 11.55 -12.57 -6.15
C PHE A 377 12.01 -13.93 -6.69
N ARG A 378 11.66 -14.23 -7.95
CA ARG A 378 11.96 -15.53 -8.58
C ARG A 378 13.44 -15.65 -8.97
N GLU A 379 14.08 -14.53 -9.27
CA GLU A 379 15.49 -14.48 -9.70
C GLU A 379 16.49 -14.36 -8.55
N GLY A 380 16.01 -14.23 -7.30
CA GLY A 380 16.87 -14.16 -6.11
C GLY A 380 17.79 -12.92 -6.05
N ASN A 381 17.56 -11.93 -6.89
CA ASN A 381 18.40 -10.75 -7.07
C ASN A 381 18.14 -9.61 -6.05
N VAL A 382 17.51 -9.91 -4.93
CA VAL A 382 17.27 -8.90 -3.89
C VAL A 382 18.47 -8.83 -2.97
N ASN A 383 19.32 -7.82 -3.17
CA ASN A 383 20.37 -7.52 -2.21
C ASN A 383 19.76 -6.85 -0.98
N MET A 384 19.76 -7.57 0.16
CA MET A 384 19.21 -7.08 1.43
C MET A 384 20.10 -6.01 2.10
N ALA A 385 21.30 -5.78 1.62
CA ALA A 385 22.15 -4.65 2.03
C ALA A 385 21.80 -3.39 1.20
N ASN A 386 20.54 -2.98 1.24
CA ASN A 386 20.01 -1.89 0.44
C ASN A 386 19.88 -0.64 1.34
N PRO A 387 20.29 0.55 0.90
CA PRO A 387 20.18 1.79 1.69
C PRO A 387 18.76 2.37 1.75
N ALA A 388 17.71 1.52 1.68
CA ALA A 388 16.32 1.96 1.66
C ALA A 388 15.94 2.81 2.87
N ALA A 389 16.44 2.47 4.06
CA ALA A 389 16.21 3.26 5.27
C ALA A 389 16.76 4.68 5.13
N GLU A 390 18.00 4.83 4.65
CA GLU A 390 18.60 6.15 4.41
C GLU A 390 17.84 6.94 3.34
N MET A 391 17.35 6.29 2.29
CA MET A 391 16.54 6.92 1.24
C MET A 391 15.22 7.44 1.79
N VAL A 392 14.51 6.63 2.61
CA VAL A 392 13.24 7.01 3.21
C VAL A 392 13.43 8.13 4.23
N ASP A 393 14.45 8.06 5.10
CA ASP A 393 14.74 9.10 6.07
C ASP A 393 15.09 10.43 5.39
N TYR A 394 15.93 10.40 4.33
CA TYR A 394 16.19 11.58 3.52
C TYR A 394 14.92 12.16 2.88
N SER A 395 14.00 11.30 2.43
CA SER A 395 12.73 11.76 1.85
C SER A 395 11.88 12.52 2.86
N ILE A 396 11.81 12.04 4.10
CA ILE A 396 11.07 12.69 5.16
C ILE A 396 11.65 14.09 5.43
N GLU A 397 12.96 14.16 5.64
CA GLU A 397 13.66 15.41 5.94
C GLU A 397 13.54 16.42 4.81
N LYS A 398 13.87 16.00 3.58
CA LYS A 398 13.87 16.86 2.39
C LYS A 398 12.48 17.38 2.07
N LEU A 399 11.48 16.51 1.98
CA LEU A 399 10.14 16.90 1.57
C LEU A 399 9.46 17.81 2.60
N MET A 400 9.63 17.52 3.89
CA MET A 400 9.10 18.41 4.93
C MET A 400 9.80 19.77 4.94
N ALA A 401 11.09 19.84 4.67
CA ALA A 401 11.83 21.11 4.55
C ALA A 401 11.37 21.94 3.35
N GLU A 402 10.95 21.28 2.25
CA GLU A 402 10.38 21.93 1.04
C GLU A 402 8.88 22.24 1.16
N GLY A 403 8.28 22.02 2.34
CA GLY A 403 6.87 22.34 2.61
C GLY A 403 5.85 21.30 2.13
N TYR A 404 6.30 20.10 1.78
CA TYR A 404 5.40 18.98 1.55
C TYR A 404 5.05 18.30 2.87
N LEU A 405 3.77 18.03 3.09
CA LEU A 405 3.28 17.39 4.29
C LEU A 405 2.83 15.95 4.01
N PRO A 406 3.18 14.98 4.89
CA PRO A 406 2.68 13.62 4.75
C PRO A 406 1.17 13.62 4.99
N TYR A 407 0.38 13.02 4.06
CA TYR A 407 -1.08 13.04 4.12
C TYR A 407 -1.74 11.67 4.05
N TYR A 408 -1.02 10.65 3.61
CA TYR A 408 -1.40 9.25 3.76
C TYR A 408 -0.18 8.37 3.88
N MET A 409 -0.32 7.26 4.58
CA MET A 409 0.76 6.31 4.79
C MET A 409 0.21 4.89 4.94
N TYR A 410 0.94 3.94 4.39
CA TYR A 410 0.66 2.53 4.59
C TYR A 410 1.94 1.71 4.59
N ARG A 411 1.87 0.53 5.20
CA ARG A 411 2.94 -0.46 5.18
C ARG A 411 2.48 -1.69 4.42
N GLN A 412 3.42 -2.44 3.89
CA GLN A 412 3.15 -3.73 3.25
C GLN A 412 3.99 -4.81 3.92
N LYS A 413 3.48 -6.06 3.89
CA LYS A 413 4.30 -7.20 4.28
C LYS A 413 5.39 -7.42 3.23
N ASN A 414 6.59 -7.77 3.68
CA ASN A 414 7.78 -7.98 2.85
C ASN A 414 8.31 -6.71 2.15
N THR A 415 8.07 -5.55 2.70
CA THR A 415 8.77 -4.31 2.31
C THR A 415 10.20 -4.39 2.81
N VAL A 416 11.15 -3.89 2.00
CA VAL A 416 12.56 -3.80 2.41
C VAL A 416 12.65 -3.04 3.74
N ASP A 417 13.43 -3.55 4.68
CA ASP A 417 13.63 -3.04 6.04
C ASP A 417 12.32 -2.76 6.83
N ASN A 418 11.18 -3.35 6.41
CA ASN A 418 9.85 -3.12 6.99
C ASN A 418 9.40 -1.66 7.00
N LEU A 419 9.90 -0.87 6.06
CA LEU A 419 9.59 0.55 5.94
C LEU A 419 8.20 0.81 5.37
N GLU A 420 7.81 2.05 5.41
CA GLU A 420 6.53 2.58 4.98
C GLU A 420 6.54 3.09 3.53
N ASN A 421 5.34 3.33 3.02
CA ASN A 421 5.05 4.08 1.81
C ASN A 421 4.29 5.34 2.23
N VAL A 422 4.72 6.51 1.78
CA VAL A 422 4.17 7.79 2.21
C VAL A 422 3.87 8.68 1.01
N GLY A 423 2.67 9.25 0.99
CA GLY A 423 2.33 10.34 0.08
C GLY A 423 2.50 11.68 0.77
N TYR A 424 3.24 12.55 0.14
CA TYR A 424 3.48 13.92 0.57
C TYR A 424 2.81 14.88 -0.41
N ALA A 425 2.21 15.97 0.08
CA ALA A 425 1.60 16.97 -0.76
C ALA A 425 1.82 18.38 -0.22
N LYS A 426 1.81 19.35 -1.11
CA LYS A 426 1.59 20.75 -0.73
C LYS A 426 0.17 20.87 -0.20
N LYS A 427 -0.05 21.77 0.77
CA LYS A 427 -1.36 21.98 1.39
C LYS A 427 -2.43 22.28 0.34
N GLY A 428 -3.52 21.53 0.35
CA GLY A 428 -4.65 21.65 -0.58
C GLY A 428 -4.55 20.75 -1.83
N TYR A 429 -3.46 19.98 -1.97
CA TYR A 429 -3.24 19.04 -3.08
C TYR A 429 -3.19 17.57 -2.62
N GLU A 430 -3.63 17.30 -1.40
CA GLU A 430 -3.76 15.94 -0.87
C GLU A 430 -4.78 15.14 -1.68
N SER A 431 -4.42 13.96 -2.18
CA SER A 431 -5.38 13.09 -2.87
C SER A 431 -6.39 12.52 -1.89
N GLN A 432 -7.64 12.92 -2.07
CA GLN A 432 -8.76 12.45 -1.25
C GLN A 432 -9.03 10.98 -1.49
N TYR A 433 -8.96 10.51 -2.75
CA TYR A 433 -9.09 9.10 -3.08
C TYR A 433 -8.08 8.24 -2.33
N ASN A 434 -6.80 8.67 -2.25
CA ASN A 434 -5.78 7.92 -1.54
C ASN A 434 -6.06 7.84 -0.03
N ILE A 435 -6.57 8.90 0.58
CA ILE A 435 -6.98 8.89 1.98
C ILE A 435 -8.16 7.94 2.16
N PHE A 436 -9.21 8.04 1.35
CA PHE A 436 -10.42 7.23 1.49
C PHE A 436 -10.16 5.73 1.34
N ILE A 437 -9.30 5.33 0.39
CA ILE A 437 -8.97 3.92 0.19
C ILE A 437 -8.09 3.38 1.33
N MET A 438 -7.15 4.19 1.84
CA MET A 438 -6.23 3.77 2.91
C MET A 438 -6.90 3.73 4.28
N ASP A 439 -7.75 4.70 4.59
CA ASP A 439 -8.47 4.75 5.87
C ASP A 439 -9.75 3.89 5.89
N GLU A 440 -10.18 3.42 4.71
CA GLU A 440 -11.40 2.60 4.54
C GLU A 440 -12.68 3.30 5.02
N THR A 441 -12.78 4.59 4.75
CA THR A 441 -13.89 5.44 5.22
C THR A 441 -15.04 5.54 4.23
N GLN A 442 -14.80 5.21 2.94
CA GLN A 442 -15.80 5.35 1.90
C GLN A 442 -15.87 4.09 1.01
N THR A 443 -17.07 3.79 0.51
CA THR A 443 -17.28 2.75 -0.51
C THR A 443 -16.56 3.13 -1.80
N ILE A 444 -15.85 2.16 -2.40
CA ILE A 444 -15.17 2.34 -3.69
C ILE A 444 -15.78 1.37 -4.69
N LEU A 445 -16.34 1.90 -5.75
CA LEU A 445 -16.91 1.16 -6.85
C LEU A 445 -15.82 0.90 -7.90
N GLY A 446 -15.43 -0.36 -8.08
CA GLY A 446 -14.39 -0.75 -9.02
C GLY A 446 -14.97 -1.16 -10.36
N ALA A 447 -14.47 -0.59 -11.46
CA ALA A 447 -14.75 -1.00 -12.83
C ALA A 447 -13.49 -1.48 -13.55
N GLY A 448 -13.62 -2.44 -14.44
CA GLY A 448 -12.53 -2.99 -15.25
C GLY A 448 -11.87 -4.22 -14.63
N CYS A 449 -11.03 -4.85 -15.43
CA CYS A 449 -10.33 -6.09 -15.09
C CYS A 449 -9.42 -5.86 -13.85
N ALA A 450 -9.39 -6.83 -12.95
CA ALA A 450 -8.66 -6.81 -11.68
C ALA A 450 -9.08 -5.71 -10.69
N ALA A 451 -10.07 -4.88 -11.01
CA ALA A 451 -10.63 -3.93 -10.05
C ALA A 451 -11.32 -4.66 -8.89
N SER A 452 -11.42 -3.98 -7.76
CA SER A 452 -12.12 -4.46 -6.58
C SER A 452 -13.09 -3.40 -6.09
N THR A 453 -14.36 -3.72 -6.07
CA THR A 453 -15.36 -2.93 -5.35
C THR A 453 -15.21 -3.20 -3.86
N LYS A 454 -15.02 -2.15 -3.06
CA LYS A 454 -14.94 -2.20 -1.61
C LYS A 454 -16.19 -1.55 -1.03
N LEU A 455 -17.05 -2.36 -0.45
CA LEU A 455 -18.26 -1.91 0.20
C LEU A 455 -17.98 -1.67 1.69
N VAL A 456 -18.15 -0.43 2.14
CA VAL A 456 -17.95 -0.01 3.53
C VAL A 456 -19.32 0.18 4.16
N TYR A 457 -19.68 -0.69 5.11
CA TYR A 457 -20.96 -0.64 5.79
C TYR A 457 -20.92 0.26 7.03
N PRO A 458 -22.07 0.84 7.46
CA PRO A 458 -22.13 1.72 8.62
C PRO A 458 -21.65 1.09 9.95
N ASP A 459 -21.73 -0.24 10.06
CA ASP A 459 -21.24 -1.01 11.20
C ASP A 459 -19.72 -1.27 11.16
N GLY A 460 -19.03 -0.73 10.15
CA GLY A 460 -17.59 -0.91 9.94
C GLY A 460 -17.22 -2.22 9.23
N LEU A 461 -18.21 -3.05 8.87
CA LEU A 461 -17.94 -4.23 8.04
C LEU A 461 -17.49 -3.79 6.64
N ILE A 462 -16.51 -4.50 6.12
CA ILE A 462 -16.01 -4.28 4.76
C ILE A 462 -16.16 -5.56 3.95
N ASN A 463 -16.93 -5.48 2.87
CA ASN A 463 -17.02 -6.54 1.89
C ASN A 463 -16.31 -6.16 0.59
N ARG A 464 -15.83 -7.14 -0.18
CA ARG A 464 -15.14 -6.93 -1.45
C ARG A 464 -15.69 -7.80 -2.54
N ILE A 465 -16.02 -7.17 -3.68
CA ILE A 465 -16.39 -7.83 -4.92
C ILE A 465 -15.23 -7.64 -5.88
N HIS A 466 -14.58 -8.74 -6.26
CA HIS A 466 -13.43 -8.71 -7.16
C HIS A 466 -13.87 -8.98 -8.59
N ASN A 467 -13.46 -8.12 -9.50
CA ASN A 467 -13.54 -8.37 -10.93
C ASN A 467 -12.51 -9.45 -11.34
N TYR A 468 -12.76 -10.13 -12.45
CA TYR A 468 -11.83 -11.13 -12.99
C TYR A 468 -10.46 -10.51 -13.27
N LYS A 469 -9.40 -11.27 -12.96
CA LYS A 469 -8.02 -10.77 -13.06
C LYS A 469 -7.49 -10.75 -14.49
N PHE A 470 -8.03 -11.58 -15.36
CA PHE A 470 -7.57 -11.71 -16.73
C PHE A 470 -8.59 -11.08 -17.69
N PRO A 471 -8.15 -10.26 -18.68
CA PRO A 471 -9.05 -9.59 -19.62
C PRO A 471 -9.98 -10.57 -20.35
N TYR A 472 -9.48 -11.75 -20.73
CA TYR A 472 -10.29 -12.80 -21.37
C TYR A 472 -11.44 -13.27 -20.47
N GLU A 473 -11.18 -13.52 -19.19
CA GLU A 473 -12.23 -13.92 -18.25
C GLU A 473 -13.20 -12.78 -17.98
N TYR A 474 -12.69 -11.56 -17.84
CA TYR A 474 -13.50 -10.36 -17.64
C TYR A 474 -14.50 -10.15 -18.78
N ILE A 475 -14.07 -10.32 -20.03
CA ILE A 475 -14.92 -10.18 -21.21
C ILE A 475 -15.94 -11.33 -21.28
N ASN A 476 -15.49 -12.58 -21.20
CA ASN A 476 -16.36 -13.76 -21.47
C ASN A 476 -17.32 -14.08 -20.32
N ARG A 477 -17.02 -13.65 -19.10
CA ARG A 477 -17.86 -13.87 -17.91
C ARG A 477 -18.44 -12.55 -17.39
N PHE A 478 -18.65 -11.59 -18.28
CA PHE A 478 -19.13 -10.26 -17.93
C PHE A 478 -20.48 -10.29 -17.21
N ASP A 479 -21.44 -11.06 -17.70
CA ASP A 479 -22.79 -11.12 -17.14
C ASP A 479 -22.77 -11.71 -15.71
N GLU A 480 -22.00 -12.77 -15.46
CA GLU A 480 -21.81 -13.31 -14.10
C GLU A 480 -21.21 -12.27 -13.12
N LEU A 481 -20.31 -11.43 -13.63
CA LEU A 481 -19.74 -10.37 -12.83
C LEU A 481 -20.79 -9.30 -12.48
N MET A 482 -21.64 -8.95 -13.45
CA MET A 482 -22.69 -7.95 -13.23
C MET A 482 -23.78 -8.46 -12.26
N GLU A 483 -24.08 -9.75 -12.26
CA GLU A 483 -24.95 -10.36 -11.25
C GLU A 483 -24.38 -10.16 -9.83
N LYS A 484 -23.09 -10.39 -9.62
CA LYS A 484 -22.44 -10.16 -8.32
C LYS A 484 -22.51 -8.70 -7.89
N LYS A 485 -22.49 -7.75 -8.83
CA LYS A 485 -22.60 -6.32 -8.51
C LYS A 485 -23.98 -5.87 -8.05
N GLN A 486 -25.00 -6.71 -8.09
CA GLN A 486 -26.29 -6.43 -7.46
C GLN A 486 -26.15 -6.21 -5.93
N GLU A 487 -25.13 -6.79 -5.28
CA GLU A 487 -24.82 -6.55 -3.88
C GLU A 487 -24.48 -5.09 -3.58
N VAL A 488 -23.95 -4.35 -4.55
CA VAL A 488 -23.66 -2.91 -4.45
C VAL A 488 -24.92 -2.13 -4.07
N THR A 489 -26.04 -2.42 -4.75
CA THR A 489 -27.34 -1.75 -4.47
C THR A 489 -27.80 -1.97 -3.04
N GLN A 490 -27.65 -3.20 -2.53
CA GLN A 490 -28.05 -3.51 -1.16
C GLN A 490 -27.20 -2.73 -0.15
N CYS A 491 -25.88 -2.65 -0.38
CA CYS A 491 -24.97 -1.90 0.47
C CYS A 491 -25.30 -0.40 0.46
N LEU A 492 -25.41 0.21 -0.72
CA LEU A 492 -25.69 1.65 -0.84
C LEU A 492 -27.03 2.04 -0.20
N ARG A 493 -28.07 1.23 -0.35
CA ARG A 493 -29.37 1.44 0.33
C ARG A 493 -29.23 1.35 1.85
N LYS A 494 -28.46 0.37 2.36
CA LYS A 494 -28.20 0.22 3.79
C LYS A 494 -27.46 1.42 4.37
N ILE A 495 -26.45 1.95 3.65
CA ILE A 495 -25.71 3.16 4.03
C ILE A 495 -26.68 4.33 4.20
N LYS A 496 -27.56 4.58 3.22
CA LYS A 496 -28.52 5.68 3.26
C LYS A 496 -29.58 5.56 4.36
N SER A 497 -29.99 4.34 4.68
CA SER A 497 -31.02 4.11 5.73
C SER A 497 -30.47 4.23 7.15
N THR A 498 -29.16 4.33 7.31
CA THR A 498 -28.50 4.45 8.62
C THR A 498 -28.28 5.94 8.93
N PRO A 499 -28.75 6.47 10.07
CA PRO A 499 -28.49 7.86 10.47
C PRO A 499 -26.98 8.11 10.52
N GLN A 500 -26.55 9.18 9.88
CA GLN A 500 -25.17 9.65 10.02
C GLN A 500 -24.95 10.13 11.47
N LYS A 501 -23.88 9.65 12.10
CA LYS A 501 -23.50 10.03 13.48
C LYS A 501 -22.81 11.38 13.48
#